data_01014bd8be931d6e8dfa7e8fa66a2b64
#
_entry.id   01014bd8be931d6e8dfa7e8fa66a2b64
#
_cell.length_a   1.000
_cell.length_b   1.000
_cell.length_c   1.000
_cell.angle_alpha   90.00
_cell.angle_beta   90.00
_cell.angle_gamma   90.00
#
_symmetry.space_group_name_H-M   'P 1'
#
loop_
_entity.id
_entity.type
_entity.pdbx_description
1 polymer ?
#
loop_
_entity_poly.entity_id
_entity_poly.type
_entity_poly.pdbx_seq_one_letter_code
_entity_poly.pdbx_strand_id
1 'polypeptide(L)'
;LACANYEELSHGAERMELRYAAQFEPGGLAALLKARQNEEVRAGQSLCGPHREDLELLLDGQPARVFASQGQQRSVVLSLKMAEAAAAASITGEHPVMLLDDVLSELDDGRKQYLLTRMREKQTFVTSCDDTAFLKTDGEVYRMNGGVLTKV
;
A
#
# COMPACT_ATOMS: atom_id res chain seq x y z
N LEU A 1 -8.90 -1.58 8.29
CA LEU A 1 -7.96 -2.55 7.70
C LEU A 1 -6.55 -1.97 7.62
N ALA A 2 -6.29 -0.93 6.80
CA ALA A 2 -4.93 -0.40 6.59
C ALA A 2 -4.26 0.07 7.90
N CYS A 3 -4.97 0.81 8.76
CA CYS A 3 -4.44 1.25 10.05
C CYS A 3 -4.08 0.06 10.97
N ALA A 4 -4.93 -0.97 11.01
CA ALA A 4 -4.65 -2.18 11.78
C ALA A 4 -3.42 -2.94 11.24
N ASN A 5 -3.30 -3.07 9.91
CA ASN A 5 -2.11 -3.67 9.29
C ASN A 5 -0.84 -2.89 9.63
N TYR A 6 -0.92 -1.54 9.63
CA TYR A 6 0.23 -0.70 9.98
C TYR A 6 0.63 -0.83 11.46
N GLU A 7 -0.34 -0.83 12.36
CA GLU A 7 -0.13 -1.01 13.80
C GLU A 7 0.57 -2.35 14.09
N GLU A 8 0.12 -3.43 13.47
CA GLU A 8 0.77 -4.74 13.59
C GLU A 8 2.19 -4.73 12.97
N LEU A 9 2.37 -4.10 11.79
CA LEU A 9 3.65 -4.00 11.10
C LEU A 9 4.68 -3.16 11.88
N SER A 10 4.23 -2.11 12.57
CA SER A 10 5.05 -1.25 13.42
C SER A 10 5.20 -1.77 14.84
N HIS A 11 4.62 -2.95 15.16
CA HIS A 11 4.55 -3.51 16.51
C HIS A 11 3.95 -2.52 17.54
N GLY A 12 3.00 -1.71 17.11
CA GLY A 12 2.34 -0.70 17.94
C GLY A 12 3.21 0.53 18.27
N ALA A 13 4.38 0.67 17.64
CA ALA A 13 5.28 1.80 17.90
C ALA A 13 4.76 3.13 17.35
N GLU A 14 3.90 3.09 16.34
CA GLU A 14 3.43 4.25 15.60
C GLU A 14 1.95 4.09 15.26
N ARG A 15 1.19 5.19 15.31
CA ARG A 15 -0.23 5.19 14.97
C ARG A 15 -0.47 5.80 13.59
N MET A 16 -1.02 5.00 12.68
CA MET A 16 -1.45 5.49 11.37
C MET A 16 -2.91 5.94 11.42
N GLU A 17 -3.15 7.12 10.86
CA GLU A 17 -4.49 7.63 10.56
C GLU A 17 -4.64 7.85 9.06
N LEU A 18 -5.85 7.61 8.56
CA LEU A 18 -6.20 7.77 7.16
C LEU A 18 -7.43 8.65 7.08
N ARG A 19 -7.34 9.77 6.36
CA ARG A 19 -8.43 10.73 6.15
C ARG A 19 -8.68 10.89 4.67
N TYR A 20 -9.93 10.83 4.27
CA TYR A 20 -10.33 11.12 2.91
C TYR A 20 -10.51 12.62 2.74
N ALA A 21 -9.71 13.21 1.83
CA ALA A 21 -9.75 14.64 1.51
C ALA A 21 -10.77 14.89 0.39
N ALA A 22 -12.05 14.88 0.76
CA ALA A 22 -13.13 15.12 -0.18
C ALA A 22 -13.19 16.60 -0.61
N GLN A 23 -13.46 16.83 -1.89
CA GLN A 23 -13.70 18.16 -2.43
C GLN A 23 -15.15 18.64 -2.24
N PHE A 24 -16.06 17.74 -1.92
CA PHE A 24 -17.49 18.02 -1.79
C PHE A 24 -18.14 17.06 -0.79
N GLU A 25 -19.25 17.52 -0.20
CA GLU A 25 -20.08 16.68 0.65
C GLU A 25 -20.84 15.60 -0.15
N PRO A 26 -21.25 14.49 0.47
CA PRO A 26 -22.04 13.47 -0.21
C PRO A 26 -23.22 14.05 -0.99
N GLY A 27 -23.33 13.74 -2.27
CA GLY A 27 -24.35 14.30 -3.17
C GLY A 27 -24.02 15.68 -3.77
N GLY A 28 -22.93 16.34 -3.35
CA GLY A 28 -22.55 17.68 -3.80
C GLY A 28 -21.84 17.72 -5.16
N LEU A 29 -21.43 16.59 -5.73
CA LEU A 29 -20.65 16.54 -6.96
C LEU A 29 -21.32 17.28 -8.14
N ALA A 30 -22.60 17.08 -8.38
CA ALA A 30 -23.31 17.73 -9.49
C ALA A 30 -23.31 19.24 -9.37
N ALA A 31 -23.48 19.79 -8.15
CA ALA A 31 -23.43 21.23 -7.90
C ALA A 31 -22.01 21.78 -8.12
N LEU A 32 -20.99 21.06 -7.67
CA LEU A 32 -19.58 21.42 -7.84
C LEU A 32 -19.18 21.44 -9.35
N LEU A 33 -19.55 20.41 -10.09
CA LEU A 33 -19.30 20.34 -11.55
C LEU A 33 -19.95 21.50 -12.27
N LYS A 34 -21.21 21.84 -11.95
CA LYS A 34 -21.93 22.98 -12.53
C LYS A 34 -21.25 24.31 -12.18
N ALA A 35 -20.81 24.47 -10.95
CA ALA A 35 -20.12 25.70 -10.53
C ALA A 35 -18.78 25.89 -11.22
N ARG A 36 -18.04 24.81 -11.50
CA ARG A 36 -16.71 24.87 -12.13
C ARG A 36 -16.70 24.66 -13.64
N GLN A 37 -17.85 24.47 -14.27
CA GLN A 37 -17.96 24.16 -15.71
C GLN A 37 -17.17 25.13 -16.61
N ASN A 38 -17.26 26.44 -16.36
CA ASN A 38 -16.57 27.44 -17.17
C ASN A 38 -15.04 27.39 -16.98
N GLU A 39 -14.56 27.04 -15.79
CA GLU A 39 -13.15 26.89 -15.49
C GLU A 39 -12.59 25.63 -16.18
N GLU A 40 -13.32 24.52 -16.11
CA GLU A 40 -12.96 23.26 -16.74
C GLU A 40 -12.89 23.36 -18.28
N VAL A 41 -13.87 24.04 -18.89
CA VAL A 41 -13.84 24.29 -20.32
C VAL A 41 -12.63 25.13 -20.75
N ARG A 42 -12.26 26.14 -19.96
CA ARG A 42 -11.05 26.96 -20.26
C ARG A 42 -9.76 26.17 -20.04
N ALA A 43 -9.74 25.30 -19.02
CA ALA A 43 -8.58 24.47 -18.68
C ALA A 43 -8.42 23.25 -19.62
N GLY A 44 -9.47 22.86 -20.36
CA GLY A 44 -9.49 21.69 -21.22
C GLY A 44 -9.39 20.36 -20.43
N GLN A 45 -9.68 20.39 -19.13
CA GLN A 45 -9.61 19.22 -18.25
C GLN A 45 -10.57 19.34 -17.07
N SER A 46 -10.93 18.20 -16.48
CA SER A 46 -11.73 18.20 -15.24
C SER A 46 -10.89 18.65 -14.05
N LEU A 47 -11.42 19.61 -13.28
CA LEU A 47 -10.77 20.20 -12.10
C LEU A 47 -11.35 19.67 -10.79
N CYS A 48 -12.47 18.95 -10.84
CA CYS A 48 -13.13 18.40 -9.68
C CYS A 48 -13.67 16.98 -9.96
N GLY A 49 -13.91 16.25 -8.88
CA GLY A 49 -14.42 14.89 -8.91
C GLY A 49 -13.54 13.90 -8.16
N PRO A 50 -13.96 12.63 -8.02
CA PRO A 50 -13.24 11.62 -7.23
C PRO A 50 -11.78 11.41 -7.63
N HIS A 51 -11.44 11.63 -8.91
CA HIS A 51 -10.07 11.54 -9.42
C HIS A 51 -9.14 12.70 -9.01
N ARG A 52 -9.69 13.74 -8.37
CA ARG A 52 -8.97 14.90 -7.81
C ARG A 52 -8.96 14.90 -6.28
N GLU A 53 -9.63 13.96 -5.67
CA GLU A 53 -9.62 13.76 -4.24
C GLU A 53 -8.38 12.96 -3.82
N ASP A 54 -7.99 13.05 -2.55
CA ASP A 54 -6.77 12.43 -2.05
C ASP A 54 -7.02 11.73 -0.71
N LEU A 55 -6.07 10.91 -0.31
CA LEU A 55 -6.01 10.27 1.00
C LEU A 55 -4.88 10.93 1.80
N GLU A 56 -5.23 11.62 2.86
CA GLU A 56 -4.26 12.11 3.81
C GLU A 56 -3.84 10.98 4.75
N LEU A 57 -2.55 10.69 4.75
CA LEU A 57 -1.92 9.69 5.59
C LEU A 57 -1.14 10.40 6.69
N LEU A 58 -1.49 10.13 7.94
CA LEU A 58 -0.83 10.68 9.10
C LEU A 58 -0.17 9.55 9.91
N LEU A 59 1.03 9.81 10.42
CA LEU A 59 1.71 8.99 11.42
C LEU A 59 1.89 9.84 12.67
N ASP A 60 1.35 9.37 13.78
CA ASP A 60 1.35 10.11 15.06
C ASP A 60 0.88 11.57 14.90
N GLY A 61 -0.15 11.76 14.07
CA GLY A 61 -0.75 13.08 13.79
C GLY A 61 0.05 13.95 12.81
N GLN A 62 1.20 13.50 12.28
CA GLN A 62 2.01 14.22 11.30
C GLN A 62 1.82 13.67 9.89
N PRO A 63 1.78 14.53 8.85
CA PRO A 63 1.67 14.08 7.46
C PRO A 63 2.81 13.13 7.06
N ALA A 64 2.49 11.87 6.76
CA ALA A 64 3.48 10.83 6.44
C ALA A 64 4.32 11.20 5.22
N ARG A 65 3.75 11.88 4.23
CA ARG A 65 4.46 12.32 3.02
C ARG A 65 5.65 13.23 3.31
N VAL A 66 5.59 14.00 4.41
CA VAL A 66 6.59 15.02 4.76
C VAL A 66 7.55 14.54 5.84
N PHE A 67 7.00 13.88 6.87
CA PHE A 67 7.74 13.59 8.09
C PHE A 67 8.15 12.13 8.25
N ALA A 68 7.52 11.20 7.52
CA ALA A 68 7.85 9.80 7.64
C ALA A 68 9.22 9.47 7.00
N SER A 69 9.98 8.61 7.65
CA SER A 69 11.19 8.00 7.09
C SER A 69 10.84 7.12 5.88
N GLN A 70 11.81 6.77 5.06
CA GLN A 70 11.60 5.88 3.90
C GLN A 70 10.98 4.53 4.32
N GLY A 71 11.49 3.92 5.40
CA GLY A 71 10.94 2.67 5.93
C GLY A 71 9.49 2.81 6.42
N GLN A 72 9.14 3.93 7.07
CA GLN A 72 7.77 4.24 7.46
C GLN A 72 6.86 4.43 6.25
N GLN A 73 7.30 5.18 5.23
CA GLN A 73 6.53 5.38 4.00
C GLN A 73 6.24 4.06 3.28
N ARG A 74 7.25 3.17 3.18
CA ARG A 74 7.07 1.83 2.61
C ARG A 74 6.12 0.97 3.44
N SER A 75 6.20 1.04 4.76
CA SER A 75 5.28 0.35 5.66
C SER A 75 3.84 0.83 5.48
N VAL A 76 3.63 2.13 5.28
CA VAL A 76 2.31 2.71 4.95
C VAL A 76 1.77 2.13 3.65
N VAL A 77 2.58 2.17 2.57
CA VAL A 77 2.17 1.63 1.25
C VAL A 77 1.86 0.15 1.35
N LEU A 78 2.69 -0.63 2.04
CA LEU A 78 2.48 -2.06 2.25
C LEU A 78 1.18 -2.34 3.01
N SER A 79 0.91 -1.59 4.07
CA SER A 79 -0.32 -1.70 4.86
C SER A 79 -1.59 -1.40 4.03
N LEU A 80 -1.51 -0.42 3.13
CA LEU A 80 -2.57 -0.12 2.17
C LEU A 80 -2.77 -1.27 1.17
N LYS A 81 -1.69 -1.82 0.61
CA LYS A 81 -1.76 -2.94 -0.33
C LYS A 81 -2.31 -4.21 0.30
N MET A 82 -1.94 -4.50 1.54
CA MET A 82 -2.51 -5.61 2.29
C MET A 82 -4.01 -5.40 2.58
N ALA A 83 -4.42 -4.17 2.87
CA ALA A 83 -5.82 -3.83 3.08
C ALA A 83 -6.63 -3.93 1.78
N GLU A 84 -6.08 -3.49 0.64
CA GLU A 84 -6.66 -3.63 -0.69
C GLU A 84 -6.88 -5.12 -1.03
N ALA A 85 -5.87 -5.96 -0.81
CA ALA A 85 -5.97 -7.40 -1.03
C ALA A 85 -7.04 -8.05 -0.14
N ALA A 86 -7.15 -7.65 1.13
CA ALA A 86 -8.17 -8.15 2.04
C ALA A 86 -9.57 -7.69 1.62
N ALA A 87 -9.72 -6.45 1.16
CA ALA A 87 -10.98 -5.93 0.65
C ALA A 87 -11.40 -6.66 -0.63
N ALA A 88 -10.48 -6.89 -1.57
CA ALA A 88 -10.73 -7.66 -2.77
C ALA A 88 -11.21 -9.08 -2.44
N ALA A 89 -10.52 -9.77 -1.52
CA ALA A 89 -10.92 -11.10 -1.07
C ALA A 89 -12.32 -11.12 -0.45
N SER A 90 -12.70 -10.09 0.30
CA SER A 90 -14.04 -10.00 0.90
C SER A 90 -15.16 -9.81 -0.12
N ILE A 91 -14.84 -9.19 -1.27
CA ILE A 91 -15.81 -8.93 -2.35
C ILE A 91 -15.90 -10.13 -3.30
N THR A 92 -14.76 -10.71 -3.68
CA THR A 92 -14.71 -11.77 -4.71
C THR A 92 -14.82 -13.18 -4.13
N GLY A 93 -14.58 -13.35 -2.82
CA GLY A 93 -14.47 -14.66 -2.15
C GLY A 93 -13.13 -15.36 -2.39
N GLU A 94 -12.20 -14.76 -3.13
CA GLU A 94 -10.91 -15.33 -3.48
C GLU A 94 -9.78 -14.36 -3.11
N HIS A 95 -8.67 -14.89 -2.57
CA HIS A 95 -7.49 -14.09 -2.30
C HIS A 95 -6.76 -13.73 -3.60
N PRO A 96 -6.45 -12.45 -3.83
CA PRO A 96 -5.65 -12.05 -4.98
C PRO A 96 -4.21 -12.56 -4.84
N VAL A 97 -3.55 -12.78 -5.98
CA VAL A 97 -2.11 -13.03 -6.02
C VAL A 97 -1.39 -11.73 -5.68
N MET A 98 -0.49 -11.78 -4.69
CA MET A 98 0.32 -10.64 -4.27
C MET A 98 1.67 -10.64 -5.02
N LEU A 99 2.03 -9.50 -5.60
CA LEU A 99 3.33 -9.29 -6.23
C LEU A 99 4.07 -8.19 -5.47
N LEU A 100 5.21 -8.53 -4.88
CA LEU A 100 6.01 -7.65 -4.02
C LEU A 100 7.42 -7.57 -4.59
N ASP A 101 7.69 -6.45 -5.23
CA ASP A 101 8.97 -6.20 -5.89
C ASP A 101 9.89 -5.38 -4.98
N ASP A 102 11.01 -5.98 -4.56
CA ASP A 102 12.05 -5.41 -3.70
C ASP A 102 11.57 -4.71 -2.42
N VAL A 103 10.43 -5.18 -1.85
CA VAL A 103 9.83 -4.52 -0.66
C VAL A 103 10.62 -4.80 0.62
N LEU A 104 11.45 -5.85 0.64
CA LEU A 104 12.17 -6.27 1.84
C LEU A 104 13.44 -5.44 2.10
N SER A 105 14.03 -4.83 1.08
CA SER A 105 15.33 -4.15 1.16
C SER A 105 15.37 -3.00 2.17
N GLU A 106 14.24 -2.33 2.39
CA GLU A 106 14.15 -1.14 3.24
C GLU A 106 13.35 -1.35 4.53
N LEU A 107 12.98 -2.60 4.82
CA LEU A 107 12.32 -2.97 6.06
C LEU A 107 13.34 -3.49 7.07
N ASP A 108 13.15 -3.16 8.34
CA ASP A 108 13.86 -3.81 9.44
C ASP A 108 13.45 -5.29 9.60
N ASP A 109 14.21 -6.05 10.36
CA ASP A 109 14.00 -7.50 10.50
C ASP A 109 12.63 -7.86 11.09
N GLY A 110 12.11 -7.04 12.00
CA GLY A 110 10.79 -7.25 12.60
C GLY A 110 9.68 -7.13 11.56
N ARG A 111 9.72 -6.07 10.76
CA ARG A 111 8.77 -5.82 9.68
C ARG A 111 8.87 -6.85 8.57
N LYS A 112 10.11 -7.28 8.20
CA LYS A 112 10.33 -8.39 7.25
C LYS A 112 9.66 -9.67 7.74
N GLN A 113 9.90 -10.05 8.98
CA GLN A 113 9.34 -11.27 9.55
C GLN A 113 7.81 -11.23 9.63
N TYR A 114 7.24 -10.09 10.05
CA TYR A 114 5.79 -9.89 10.05
C TYR A 114 5.21 -10.11 8.66
N LEU A 115 5.78 -9.43 7.64
CA LEU A 115 5.33 -9.52 6.27
C LEU A 115 5.35 -10.96 5.74
N LEU A 116 6.48 -11.64 5.87
CA LEU A 116 6.64 -13.03 5.42
C LEU A 116 5.67 -13.98 6.13
N THR A 117 5.39 -13.75 7.42
CA THR A 117 4.41 -14.56 8.17
C THR A 117 2.99 -14.35 7.65
N ARG A 118 2.59 -13.09 7.39
CA ARG A 118 1.26 -12.75 6.88
C ARG A 118 0.99 -13.26 5.46
N MET A 119 2.03 -13.59 4.71
CA MET A 119 1.92 -14.06 3.33
C MET A 119 1.84 -15.58 3.19
N ARG A 120 2.07 -16.33 4.27
CA ARG A 120 2.05 -17.81 4.23
C ARG A 120 0.75 -18.41 3.70
N GLU A 121 -0.38 -17.75 3.96
CA GLU A 121 -1.71 -18.24 3.56
C GLU A 121 -2.17 -17.71 2.19
N LYS A 122 -1.31 -16.97 1.49
CA LYS A 122 -1.66 -16.29 0.24
C LYS A 122 -0.62 -16.61 -0.84
N GLN A 123 -1.07 -16.78 -2.07
CA GLN A 123 -0.13 -16.88 -3.18
C GLN A 123 0.59 -15.54 -3.36
N THR A 124 1.87 -15.53 -3.06
CA THR A 124 2.69 -14.31 -3.07
C THR A 124 3.99 -14.56 -3.79
N PHE A 125 4.36 -13.66 -4.69
CA PHE A 125 5.67 -13.59 -5.31
C PHE A 125 6.43 -12.41 -4.71
N VAL A 126 7.62 -12.68 -4.20
CA VAL A 126 8.48 -11.66 -3.59
C VAL A 126 9.82 -11.67 -4.30
N THR A 127 10.28 -10.52 -4.77
CA THR A 127 11.65 -10.36 -5.28
C THR A 127 12.51 -9.63 -4.25
N SER A 128 13.79 -9.96 -4.20
CA SER A 128 14.77 -9.25 -3.39
C SER A 128 16.18 -9.44 -3.96
N CYS A 129 17.02 -8.43 -3.77
CA CYS A 129 18.45 -8.53 -4.05
C CYS A 129 19.25 -9.11 -2.88
N ASP A 130 18.61 -9.32 -1.71
CA ASP A 130 19.22 -9.88 -0.50
C ASP A 130 18.97 -11.38 -0.42
N ASP A 131 20.01 -12.18 -0.67
CA ASP A 131 19.97 -13.65 -0.62
C ASP A 131 19.56 -14.18 0.77
N THR A 132 19.80 -13.41 1.84
CA THR A 132 19.52 -13.82 3.22
C THR A 132 18.06 -13.64 3.63
N ALA A 133 17.32 -12.81 2.90
CA ALA A 133 15.93 -12.46 3.21
C ALA A 133 14.99 -13.69 3.27
N PHE A 134 15.34 -14.76 2.52
CA PHE A 134 14.50 -15.95 2.36
C PHE A 134 14.99 -17.18 3.11
N LEU A 135 16.09 -17.10 3.88
CA LEU A 135 16.68 -18.26 4.58
C LEU A 135 15.72 -18.93 5.60
N LYS A 136 14.70 -18.23 6.05
CA LYS A 136 13.72 -18.71 7.02
C LYS A 136 12.30 -18.79 6.46
N THR A 137 12.14 -18.76 5.13
CA THR A 137 10.81 -18.89 4.52
C THR A 137 10.46 -20.35 4.27
N ASP A 138 9.19 -20.70 4.39
CA ASP A 138 8.66 -22.00 3.99
C ASP A 138 8.27 -22.04 2.50
N GLY A 139 8.46 -20.93 1.78
CA GLY A 139 8.17 -20.80 0.35
C GLY A 139 9.25 -21.41 -0.53
N GLU A 140 8.93 -21.59 -1.81
CA GLU A 140 9.92 -21.98 -2.82
C GLU A 140 10.81 -20.78 -3.15
N VAL A 141 12.11 -20.99 -3.11
CA VAL A 141 13.11 -19.97 -3.42
C VAL A 141 13.73 -20.27 -4.80
N TYR A 142 13.77 -19.22 -5.62
CA TYR A 142 14.37 -19.28 -6.94
C TYR A 142 15.43 -18.19 -7.09
N ARG A 143 16.52 -18.49 -7.74
CA ARG A 143 17.57 -17.53 -8.08
C ARG A 143 17.53 -17.20 -9.58
N MET A 144 17.55 -15.91 -9.89
CA MET A 144 17.67 -15.41 -11.26
C MET A 144 19.12 -15.04 -11.52
N ASN A 145 19.74 -15.66 -12.54
CA ASN A 145 21.10 -15.33 -12.97
C ASN A 145 21.18 -15.35 -14.49
N GLY A 146 21.58 -14.23 -15.09
CA GLY A 146 21.73 -14.12 -16.55
C GLY A 146 20.47 -14.47 -17.34
N GLY A 147 19.29 -14.18 -16.80
CA GLY A 147 17.99 -14.51 -17.41
C GLY A 147 17.52 -15.95 -17.19
N VAL A 148 18.27 -16.75 -16.44
CA VAL A 148 17.91 -18.15 -16.12
C VAL A 148 17.43 -18.23 -14.68
N LEU A 149 16.25 -18.82 -14.48
CA LEU A 149 15.65 -19.08 -13.19
C LEU A 149 15.98 -20.48 -12.71
N THR A 150 16.59 -20.60 -11.55
CA THR A 150 16.95 -21.90 -10.93
C THR A 150 16.36 -22.01 -9.54
N LYS A 151 15.80 -23.15 -9.18
CA LYS A 151 15.34 -23.44 -7.82
C LYS A 151 16.55 -23.64 -6.90
N VAL A 152 16.52 -23.01 -5.73
CA VAL A 152 17.57 -23.09 -4.69
C VAL A 152 17.26 -24.21 -3.70
#